data_055101a27af8e2cb5ca23fa39bdca037
#
_entry.id   055101a27af8e2cb5ca23fa39bdca037
#
_cell.length_a   1.000
_cell.length_b   1.000
_cell.length_c   1.000
_cell.angle_alpha   90.00
_cell.angle_beta   90.00
_cell.angle_gamma   90.00
#
_symmetry.space_group_name_H-M   'P 1'
#
loop_
_entity.id
_entity.type
_entity.pdbx_description
1 polymer ?
#
loop_
_entity_poly.entity_id
_entity_poly.type
_entity_poly.pdbx_seq_one_letter_code
_entity_poly.pdbx_strand_id
1 'polypeptide(L)'
;MPHIVIHLSGAPDTELTQAVVSRVAALTQSVLYKPLPVIAITVQYIASEAWFIGGRSLSDLRQSAFHLDISITDETNTKAEKARYLREVFAAMAALRPDLHEVSYVHLIDARAAAYGYGGKSQEFRHQQAGV
;
A
#
# COMPACT_ATOMS: atom_id res chain seq x y z
N MET A 1 0.71 -12.86 0.72
CA MET A 1 1.78 -12.34 1.50
C MET A 1 2.24 -11.01 0.98
N PRO A 2 1.66 -9.92 1.44
CA PRO A 2 2.02 -8.65 0.85
C PRO A 2 3.16 -7.95 1.59
N HIS A 3 3.98 -7.31 0.78
CA HIS A 3 5.02 -6.39 1.20
C HIS A 3 4.54 -5.01 0.76
N ILE A 4 4.31 -4.12 1.72
CA ILE A 4 3.68 -2.82 1.47
C ILE A 4 4.63 -1.71 1.87
N VAL A 5 4.86 -0.76 0.95
CA VAL A 5 5.64 0.45 1.20
C VAL A 5 4.72 1.65 1.00
N ILE A 6 4.62 2.50 2.01
CA ILE A 6 3.75 3.68 1.96
C ILE A 6 4.60 4.93 2.13
N HIS A 7 4.43 5.88 1.20
CA HIS A 7 4.96 7.22 1.35
C HIS A 7 3.81 8.17 1.66
N LEU A 8 3.97 8.98 2.69
CA LEU A 8 3.01 10.02 3.08
C LEU A 8 3.69 11.37 2.96
N SER A 9 2.98 12.36 2.43
CA SER A 9 3.52 13.71 2.35
C SER A 9 3.43 14.41 3.70
N GLY A 10 4.41 15.26 4.00
CA GLY A 10 4.40 16.10 5.18
C GLY A 10 5.42 15.68 6.23
N ALA A 11 5.31 16.26 7.41
CA ALA A 11 6.18 15.93 8.53
C ALA A 11 5.74 14.63 9.20
N PRO A 12 6.67 13.87 9.80
CA PRO A 12 6.32 12.66 10.54
C PRO A 12 5.23 12.92 11.59
N ASP A 13 4.25 12.01 11.61
CA ASP A 13 3.08 12.13 12.47
C ASP A 13 2.69 10.72 12.94
N THR A 14 2.92 10.43 14.21
CA THR A 14 2.72 9.10 14.76
C THR A 14 1.26 8.66 14.72
N GLU A 15 0.33 9.57 15.01
CA GLU A 15 -1.09 9.24 14.99
C GLU A 15 -1.57 8.93 13.57
N LEU A 16 -1.15 9.72 12.60
CA LEU A 16 -1.48 9.48 11.19
C LEU A 16 -0.89 8.15 10.72
N THR A 17 0.37 7.89 11.07
CA THR A 17 1.02 6.63 10.73
C THR A 17 0.21 5.43 11.22
N GLN A 18 -0.18 5.45 12.50
CA GLN A 18 -0.95 4.35 13.08
C GLN A 18 -2.32 4.19 12.42
N ALA A 19 -2.99 5.29 12.12
CA ALA A 19 -4.29 5.26 11.47
C ALA A 19 -4.17 4.69 10.04
N VAL A 20 -3.18 5.13 9.29
CA VAL A 20 -2.92 4.64 7.93
C VAL A 20 -2.62 3.14 7.94
N VAL A 21 -1.70 2.70 8.79
CA VAL A 21 -1.31 1.29 8.88
C VAL A 21 -2.51 0.43 9.26
N SER A 22 -3.32 0.86 10.22
CA SER A 22 -4.50 0.13 10.64
C SER A 22 -5.51 -0.04 9.49
N ARG A 23 -5.78 1.04 8.75
CA ARG A 23 -6.72 1.00 7.62
C ARG A 23 -6.20 0.14 6.47
N VAL A 24 -4.94 0.32 6.12
CA VAL A 24 -4.33 -0.44 5.01
C VAL A 24 -4.25 -1.92 5.34
N ALA A 25 -3.85 -2.28 6.55
CA ALA A 25 -3.79 -3.68 6.97
C ALA A 25 -5.18 -4.33 6.91
N ALA A 26 -6.20 -3.64 7.42
CA ALA A 26 -7.58 -4.14 7.42
C ALA A 26 -8.09 -4.36 5.99
N LEU A 27 -7.84 -3.42 5.08
CA LEU A 27 -8.27 -3.54 3.68
C LEU A 27 -7.50 -4.64 2.94
N THR A 28 -6.22 -4.78 3.21
CA THR A 28 -5.40 -5.84 2.61
C THR A 28 -5.93 -7.21 3.00
N GLN A 29 -6.35 -7.35 4.25
CA GLN A 29 -6.95 -8.59 4.74
C GLN A 29 -8.35 -8.82 4.16
N SER A 30 -9.21 -7.81 4.19
CA SER A 30 -10.62 -7.98 3.81
C SER A 30 -10.87 -7.99 2.30
N VAL A 31 -10.09 -7.24 1.52
CA VAL A 31 -10.30 -7.12 0.07
C VAL A 31 -9.42 -8.07 -0.71
N LEU A 32 -8.16 -8.24 -0.31
CA LEU A 32 -7.22 -9.11 -1.00
C LEU A 32 -7.06 -10.48 -0.34
N TYR A 33 -7.71 -10.68 0.81
CA TYR A 33 -7.72 -11.96 1.55
C TYR A 33 -6.33 -12.42 1.97
N LYS A 34 -5.47 -11.47 2.36
CA LYS A 34 -4.12 -11.80 2.83
C LYS A 34 -4.13 -11.96 4.35
N PRO A 35 -3.41 -12.97 4.89
CA PRO A 35 -3.39 -13.18 6.35
C PRO A 35 -2.60 -12.08 7.05
N LEU A 36 -3.22 -11.48 8.07
CA LEU A 36 -2.66 -10.34 8.79
C LEU A 36 -1.25 -10.56 9.32
N PRO A 37 -0.90 -11.72 9.92
CA PRO A 37 0.44 -11.90 10.50
C PRO A 37 1.61 -11.79 9.52
N VAL A 38 1.34 -11.87 8.22
CA VAL A 38 2.40 -11.81 7.20
C VAL A 38 2.32 -10.54 6.35
N ILE A 39 1.45 -9.61 6.72
CA ILE A 39 1.38 -8.30 6.08
C ILE A 39 2.43 -7.40 6.72
N ALA A 40 3.46 -7.03 5.96
CA ALA A 40 4.50 -6.12 6.42
C ALA A 40 4.31 -4.76 5.77
N ILE A 41 4.27 -3.71 6.58
CA ILE A 41 4.03 -2.34 6.10
C ILE A 41 5.14 -1.44 6.63
N THR A 42 5.77 -0.69 5.74
CA THR A 42 6.69 0.39 6.12
C THR A 42 6.06 1.73 5.71
N VAL A 43 6.29 2.76 6.53
CA VAL A 43 5.77 4.10 6.28
C VAL A 43 6.92 5.09 6.32
N GLN A 44 6.99 5.94 5.31
CA GLN A 44 8.02 6.96 5.19
C GLN A 44 7.36 8.28 4.83
N TYR A 45 7.82 9.36 5.46
CA TYR A 45 7.32 10.70 5.17
C TYR A 45 8.26 11.43 4.23
N ILE A 46 7.67 12.13 3.28
CA ILE A 46 8.38 12.97 2.33
C ILE A 46 7.86 14.39 2.50
N ALA A 47 8.75 15.34 2.73
CA ALA A 47 8.36 16.75 2.91
C ALA A 47 7.53 17.24 1.74
N SER A 48 6.52 18.05 2.04
CA SER A 48 5.61 18.58 1.00
C SER A 48 6.36 19.42 -0.04
N GLU A 49 7.49 20.03 0.32
CA GLU A 49 8.34 20.78 -0.58
C GLU A 49 9.11 19.88 -1.55
N ALA A 50 9.21 18.58 -1.24
CA ALA A 50 9.96 17.62 -2.05
C ALA A 50 9.06 16.66 -2.82
N TRP A 51 7.76 16.89 -2.80
CA TRP A 51 6.77 16.07 -3.54
C TRP A 51 6.09 16.93 -4.57
N PHE A 52 6.17 16.55 -5.84
CA PHE A 52 5.68 17.35 -6.96
C PHE A 52 4.63 16.61 -7.75
N ILE A 53 3.56 17.32 -8.10
CA ILE A 53 2.52 16.82 -8.99
C ILE A 53 2.28 17.91 -10.04
N GLY A 54 2.37 17.54 -11.31
CA GLY A 54 2.24 18.52 -12.40
C GLY A 54 3.31 19.60 -12.38
N GLY A 55 4.47 19.29 -11.81
CA GLY A 55 5.58 20.24 -11.72
C GLY A 55 5.48 21.22 -10.57
N ARG A 56 4.45 21.12 -9.72
CA ARG A 56 4.29 21.98 -8.55
C ARG A 56 4.40 21.18 -7.27
N SER A 57 5.03 21.76 -6.25
CA SER A 57 5.16 21.11 -4.95
C SER A 57 3.80 21.00 -4.26
N LEU A 58 3.63 19.99 -3.42
CA LEU A 58 2.43 19.88 -2.59
C LEU A 58 2.31 21.05 -1.63
N SER A 59 3.44 21.61 -1.20
CA SER A 59 3.45 22.82 -0.38
C SER A 59 2.75 23.97 -1.09
N ASP A 60 3.06 24.21 -2.37
CA ASP A 60 2.41 25.25 -3.15
C ASP A 60 0.94 24.93 -3.44
N LEU A 61 0.64 23.67 -3.69
CA LEU A 61 -0.73 23.22 -3.97
C LEU A 61 -1.61 23.19 -2.72
N ARG A 62 -0.99 23.21 -1.53
CA ARG A 62 -1.68 23.10 -0.24
C ARG A 62 -2.53 21.82 -0.15
N GLN A 63 -1.96 20.75 -0.67
CA GLN A 63 -2.60 19.44 -0.66
C GLN A 63 -1.64 18.39 -0.11
N SER A 64 -2.20 17.26 0.28
CA SER A 64 -1.42 16.08 0.67
C SER A 64 -1.50 15.03 -0.43
N ALA A 65 -0.64 14.04 -0.35
CA ALA A 65 -0.64 12.92 -1.27
C ALA A 65 -0.06 11.69 -0.58
N PHE A 66 -0.26 10.53 -1.19
CA PHE A 66 0.39 9.31 -0.75
C PHE A 66 0.75 8.45 -1.96
N HIS A 67 1.74 7.58 -1.76
CA HIS A 67 2.02 6.47 -2.65
C HIS A 67 1.98 5.18 -1.84
N LEU A 68 1.32 4.17 -2.36
CA LEU A 68 1.30 2.84 -1.74
C LEU A 68 1.65 1.82 -2.80
N ASP A 69 2.76 1.11 -2.58
CA ASP A 69 3.17 0.00 -3.42
C ASP A 69 2.97 -1.29 -2.62
N ILE A 70 2.27 -2.24 -3.21
CA ILE A 70 2.02 -3.52 -2.58
C ILE A 70 2.40 -4.64 -3.54
N SER A 71 3.28 -5.53 -3.10
CA SER A 71 3.62 -6.75 -3.84
C SER A 71 2.77 -7.90 -3.35
N ILE A 72 2.07 -8.55 -4.26
CA ILE A 72 1.26 -9.73 -3.99
C ILE A 72 1.70 -10.84 -4.93
N THR A 73 1.39 -12.08 -4.56
CA THR A 73 1.68 -13.20 -5.43
C THR A 73 0.80 -13.15 -6.66
N ASP A 74 1.42 -13.28 -7.84
CA ASP A 74 0.72 -13.30 -9.12
C ASP A 74 -0.40 -14.34 -9.13
N GLU A 75 -1.51 -14.01 -9.76
CA GLU A 75 -2.67 -14.87 -9.95
C GLU A 75 -3.41 -15.25 -8.65
N THR A 76 -3.21 -14.52 -7.57
CA THR A 76 -3.92 -14.78 -6.31
C THR A 76 -5.11 -13.86 -6.09
N ASN A 77 -5.25 -12.81 -6.88
CA ASN A 77 -6.38 -11.88 -6.80
C ASN A 77 -6.92 -11.56 -8.18
N THR A 78 -8.24 -11.37 -8.25
CA THR A 78 -8.92 -11.03 -9.50
C THR A 78 -8.71 -9.55 -9.84
N LYS A 79 -8.97 -9.22 -11.10
CA LYS A 79 -8.96 -7.83 -11.56
C LYS A 79 -9.95 -6.97 -10.77
N ALA A 80 -11.13 -7.51 -10.47
CA ALA A 80 -12.15 -6.81 -9.70
C ALA A 80 -11.71 -6.55 -8.26
N GLU A 81 -11.06 -7.52 -7.62
CA GLU A 81 -10.53 -7.37 -6.28
C GLU A 81 -9.46 -6.29 -6.23
N LYS A 82 -8.56 -6.27 -7.22
CA LYS A 82 -7.51 -5.25 -7.30
C LYS A 82 -8.12 -3.86 -7.50
N ALA A 83 -9.09 -3.71 -8.39
CA ALA A 83 -9.76 -2.43 -8.60
C ALA A 83 -10.47 -1.94 -7.34
N ARG A 84 -11.11 -2.84 -6.61
CA ARG A 84 -11.76 -2.53 -5.35
C ARG A 84 -10.73 -2.06 -4.31
N TYR A 85 -9.59 -2.72 -4.25
CA TYR A 85 -8.53 -2.34 -3.32
C TYR A 85 -8.04 -0.92 -3.58
N LEU A 86 -7.76 -0.58 -4.85
CA LEU A 86 -7.37 0.78 -5.22
C LEU A 86 -8.41 1.81 -4.76
N ARG A 87 -9.68 1.54 -5.03
CA ARG A 87 -10.77 2.45 -4.69
C ARG A 87 -10.90 2.63 -3.17
N GLU A 88 -10.88 1.53 -2.42
CA GLU A 88 -11.12 1.60 -0.98
C GLU A 88 -9.92 2.13 -0.21
N VAL A 89 -8.69 1.87 -0.67
CA VAL A 89 -7.49 2.48 -0.08
C VAL A 89 -7.53 3.99 -0.28
N PHE A 90 -7.82 4.46 -1.50
CA PHE A 90 -7.91 5.89 -1.75
C PHE A 90 -8.99 6.54 -0.88
N ALA A 91 -10.15 5.92 -0.77
CA ALA A 91 -11.24 6.45 0.06
C ALA A 91 -10.85 6.53 1.54
N ALA A 92 -10.16 5.52 2.06
CA ALA A 92 -9.70 5.53 3.44
C ALA A 92 -8.69 6.65 3.69
N MET A 93 -7.75 6.84 2.76
CA MET A 93 -6.75 7.90 2.87
C MET A 93 -7.39 9.29 2.76
N ALA A 94 -8.36 9.47 1.88
CA ALA A 94 -9.09 10.72 1.75
C ALA A 94 -9.88 11.06 3.01
N ALA A 95 -10.42 10.05 3.70
CA ALA A 95 -11.11 10.25 4.97
C ALA A 95 -10.15 10.71 6.07
N LEU A 96 -8.90 10.24 6.06
CA LEU A 96 -7.88 10.65 7.02
C LEU A 96 -7.26 12.01 6.69
N ARG A 97 -7.20 12.36 5.42
CA ARG A 97 -6.61 13.63 4.95
C ARG A 97 -7.53 14.29 3.93
N PRO A 98 -8.43 15.17 4.38
CA PRO A 98 -9.43 15.80 3.48
C PRO A 98 -8.83 16.62 2.34
N ASP A 99 -7.56 17.05 2.46
CA ASP A 99 -6.84 17.79 1.43
C ASP A 99 -6.10 16.88 0.44
N LEU A 100 -6.42 15.60 0.42
CA LEU A 100 -5.70 14.62 -0.40
C LEU A 100 -5.86 14.92 -1.89
N HIS A 101 -4.73 14.97 -2.60
CA HIS A 101 -4.71 15.14 -4.05
C HIS A 101 -5.13 13.83 -4.73
N GLU A 102 -5.92 13.97 -5.81
CA GLU A 102 -6.38 12.79 -6.56
C GLU A 102 -5.22 11.98 -7.16
N VAL A 103 -4.12 12.65 -7.52
CA VAL A 103 -2.94 11.97 -8.06
C VAL A 103 -2.11 11.41 -6.92
N SER A 104 -2.68 10.44 -6.24
CA SER A 104 -2.06 9.64 -5.20
C SER A 104 -2.17 8.18 -5.64
N TYR A 105 -1.04 7.50 -5.73
CA TYR A 105 -0.98 6.21 -6.40
C TYR A 105 -1.12 5.05 -5.44
N VAL A 106 -1.89 4.06 -5.87
CA VAL A 106 -1.85 2.70 -5.30
C VAL A 106 -1.40 1.79 -6.43
N HIS A 107 -0.28 1.10 -6.22
CA HIS A 107 0.30 0.25 -7.23
C HIS A 107 0.39 -1.18 -6.70
N LEU A 108 -0.42 -2.07 -7.27
CA LEU A 108 -0.33 -3.49 -6.98
C LEU A 108 0.67 -4.11 -7.95
N ILE A 109 1.67 -4.77 -7.39
CA ILE A 109 2.73 -5.41 -8.15
C ILE A 109 2.49 -6.91 -8.08
N ASP A 110 2.14 -7.52 -9.20
CA ASP A 110 1.98 -8.96 -9.29
C ASP A 110 3.37 -9.58 -9.37
N ALA A 111 3.81 -10.18 -8.28
CA ALA A 111 5.13 -10.79 -8.18
C ALA A 111 5.02 -12.29 -8.36
N ARG A 112 5.90 -12.84 -9.20
CA ARG A 112 5.92 -14.29 -9.38
C ARG A 112 6.25 -14.99 -8.07
N ALA A 113 5.55 -16.07 -7.80
CA ALA A 113 5.70 -16.81 -6.55
C ALA A 113 7.15 -17.27 -6.31
N ALA A 114 7.90 -17.57 -7.37
CA ALA A 114 9.30 -17.99 -7.27
C ALA A 114 10.27 -16.81 -7.09
N ALA A 115 9.80 -15.57 -7.25
CA ALA A 115 10.66 -14.40 -7.29
C ALA A 115 10.67 -13.58 -6.01
N TYR A 116 9.80 -13.90 -5.04
CA TYR A 116 9.80 -13.20 -3.77
C TYR A 116 9.30 -14.10 -2.65
N GLY A 117 9.60 -13.71 -1.43
CA GLY A 117 9.21 -14.47 -0.26
C GLY A 117 9.70 -13.80 1.01
N TYR A 118 9.55 -14.50 2.11
CA TYR A 118 10.04 -14.05 3.41
C TYR A 118 10.59 -15.22 4.19
N GLY A 119 11.38 -14.90 5.23
CA GLY A 119 12.00 -15.95 6.05
C GLY A 119 12.98 -16.81 5.28
N GLY A 120 13.52 -16.30 4.16
CA GLY A 120 14.45 -17.04 3.32
C GLY A 120 13.81 -18.07 2.40
N LYS A 121 12.47 -18.07 2.30
CA LYS A 121 11.73 -19.02 1.46
C LYS A 121 10.85 -18.28 0.48
N SER A 122 10.81 -18.75 -0.77
CA SER A 122 9.93 -18.19 -1.78
C SER A 122 8.46 -18.51 -1.51
N GLN A 123 7.57 -17.72 -2.10
CA GLN A 123 6.13 -18.01 -2.03
C GLN A 123 5.80 -19.35 -2.69
N GLU A 124 6.48 -19.67 -3.78
CA GLU A 124 6.32 -20.96 -4.45
C GLU A 124 6.66 -22.11 -3.53
N PHE A 125 7.80 -22.00 -2.82
CA PHE A 125 8.20 -23.03 -1.85
C PHE A 125 7.13 -23.23 -0.78
N ARG A 126 6.60 -22.14 -0.22
CA ARG A 126 5.58 -22.22 0.83
C ARG A 126 4.28 -22.82 0.31
N HIS A 127 3.91 -22.49 -0.92
CA HIS A 127 2.72 -23.06 -1.56
C HIS A 127 2.86 -24.56 -1.73
N GLN A 128 4.01 -25.04 -2.19
CA GLN A 128 4.29 -26.46 -2.33
C GLN A 128 4.32 -27.17 -0.98
N GLN A 129 4.88 -26.53 0.04
CA GLN A 129 4.91 -27.09 1.39
C GLN A 129 3.51 -27.24 1.98
N ALA A 130 2.57 -26.42 1.59
CA ALA A 130 1.18 -26.52 2.04
C ALA A 130 0.42 -27.68 1.38
N GLY A 131 1.02 -28.37 0.43
CA GLY A 131 0.41 -29.53 -0.22
C GLY A 131 -0.68 -29.20 -1.25
N VAL A 132 -0.61 -28.01 -1.82
CA VAL A 132 -1.61 -27.53 -2.80
C VAL A 132 -1.04 -27.36 -4.17
#